data_501e23577bdda2598466f888cf10c87f
#
_entry.id   501e23577bdda2598466f888cf10c87f
#
_cell.length_a   1.000
_cell.length_b   1.000
_cell.length_c   1.000
_cell.angle_alpha   90.00
_cell.angle_beta   90.00
_cell.angle_gamma   90.00
#
_symmetry.space_group_name_H-M   'P 1'
#
loop_
_entity.id
_entity.type
_entity.pdbx_description
1 polymer ?
#
loop_
_entity_poly.entity_id
_entity_poly.type
_entity_poly.pdbx_seq_one_letter_code
_entity_poly.pdbx_strand_id
1 'polypeptide(L)'
;MYAYYHKVILPVAMEVYSNDGWESVDKIKADYLLKAECAKEPLYNPKTDEESIYMLDKSSMNKDRLRKYIIDCVTFLEQEKGMRVPDSESYLFELSTGYRGKSMK
;
A
#
# COMPACT_ATOMS: atom_id res chain seq x y z
N MET A 1 2.64 2.32 -11.32
CA MET A 1 2.21 1.79 -10.00
C MET A 1 3.10 2.23 -8.85
N TYR A 2 4.41 2.19 -9.03
CA TYR A 2 5.29 2.63 -7.95
C TYR A 2 5.12 4.10 -7.62
N ALA A 3 4.91 4.95 -8.63
CA ALA A 3 4.72 6.37 -8.37
C ALA A 3 3.48 6.61 -7.51
N TYR A 4 2.40 5.92 -7.82
CA TYR A 4 1.17 6.01 -7.03
C TYR A 4 1.42 5.55 -5.60
N TYR A 5 2.10 4.41 -5.45
CA TYR A 5 2.39 3.87 -4.13
C TYR A 5 3.22 4.84 -3.29
N HIS A 6 4.29 5.36 -3.86
CA HIS A 6 5.19 6.24 -3.11
C HIS A 6 4.63 7.63 -2.87
N LYS A 7 3.83 8.16 -3.80
CA LYS A 7 3.34 9.53 -3.69
C LYS A 7 1.96 9.66 -3.08
N VAL A 8 1.18 8.60 -3.07
CA VAL A 8 -0.18 8.65 -2.54
C VAL A 8 -0.33 7.69 -1.37
N ILE A 9 -0.05 6.42 -1.57
CA ILE A 9 -0.31 5.41 -0.53
C ILE A 9 0.57 5.60 0.69
N LEU A 10 1.88 5.77 0.51
CA LEU A 10 2.78 5.91 1.65
C LEU A 10 2.52 7.15 2.50
N PRO A 11 2.27 8.34 1.91
CA PRO A 11 1.90 9.49 2.75
C PRO A 11 0.64 9.27 3.57
N VAL A 12 -0.39 8.63 2.98
CA VAL A 12 -1.60 8.30 3.72
C VAL A 12 -1.28 7.32 4.86
N ALA A 13 -0.46 6.32 4.57
CA ALA A 13 -0.07 5.35 5.59
C ALA A 13 0.72 5.99 6.72
N MET A 14 1.61 6.93 6.39
CA MET A 14 2.37 7.65 7.41
C MET A 14 1.43 8.38 8.36
N GLU A 15 0.42 9.04 7.83
CA GLU A 15 -0.55 9.74 8.67
C GLU A 15 -1.36 8.78 9.52
N VAL A 16 -1.83 7.68 8.92
CA VAL A 16 -2.62 6.68 9.63
C VAL A 16 -1.84 6.10 10.80
N TYR A 17 -0.61 5.68 10.56
CA TYR A 17 0.17 5.06 11.62
C TYR A 17 0.60 6.04 12.69
N SER A 18 0.85 7.29 12.31
CA SER A 18 1.11 8.33 13.31
C SER A 18 -0.09 8.54 14.20
N ASN A 19 -1.29 8.54 13.62
CA ASN A 19 -2.52 8.70 14.38
C ASN A 19 -2.79 7.48 15.27
N ASP A 20 -2.29 6.30 14.88
CA ASP A 20 -2.42 5.09 15.67
C ASP A 20 -1.43 5.03 16.83
N GLY A 21 -0.56 6.02 16.96
CA GLY A 21 0.37 6.08 18.08
C GLY A 21 1.79 5.64 17.76
N TRP A 22 2.09 5.30 16.52
CA TRP A 22 3.46 4.95 16.15
C TRP A 22 4.32 6.21 16.12
N GLU A 23 5.53 6.12 16.63
CA GLU A 23 6.45 7.25 16.65
C GLU A 23 7.33 7.27 15.41
N SER A 24 7.64 8.47 14.96
CA SER A 24 8.63 8.69 13.89
C SER A 24 8.36 7.86 12.64
N VAL A 25 7.12 7.91 12.16
CA VAL A 25 6.76 7.14 10.98
C VAL A 25 7.23 7.86 9.74
N ASP A 26 8.26 7.31 9.09
CA ASP A 26 8.73 7.79 7.81
C ASP A 26 8.25 6.84 6.71
N LYS A 27 8.67 7.08 5.48
CA LYS A 27 8.25 6.23 4.36
C LYS A 27 8.72 4.79 4.51
N ILE A 28 9.91 4.59 5.04
CA ILE A 28 10.46 3.25 5.21
C ILE A 28 9.64 2.47 6.22
N LYS A 29 9.31 3.10 7.34
CA LYS A 29 8.51 2.45 8.37
C LYS A 29 7.09 2.17 7.88
N ALA A 30 6.48 3.14 7.19
CA ALA A 30 5.13 2.95 6.64
C ALA A 30 5.11 1.81 5.62
N ASP A 31 6.13 1.74 4.77
CA ASP A 31 6.25 0.67 3.79
C ASP A 31 6.34 -0.70 4.48
N TYR A 32 7.15 -0.78 5.52
CA TYR A 32 7.29 -2.01 6.28
C TYR A 32 5.97 -2.44 6.93
N LEU A 33 5.28 -1.48 7.55
CA LEU A 33 4.02 -1.78 8.24
C LEU A 33 2.93 -2.21 7.25
N LEU A 34 2.87 -1.58 6.09
CA LEU A 34 1.91 -1.98 5.06
C LEU A 34 2.23 -3.36 4.51
N LYS A 35 3.51 -3.68 4.31
CA LYS A 35 3.89 -5.01 3.84
C LYS A 35 3.53 -6.07 4.85
N ALA A 36 3.65 -5.76 6.12
CA ALA A 36 3.27 -6.70 7.17
C ALA A 36 1.78 -7.03 7.15
N GLU A 37 0.96 -6.10 6.63
CA GLU A 37 -0.47 -6.33 6.55
C GLU A 37 -0.92 -6.88 5.20
N CYS A 38 -0.33 -6.39 4.11
CA CYS A 38 -0.87 -6.62 2.77
C CYS A 38 0.00 -7.50 1.89
N ALA A 39 1.24 -7.78 2.28
CA ALA A 39 2.15 -8.58 1.46
C ALA A 39 2.51 -9.91 2.12
N LYS A 40 1.62 -10.43 2.94
CA LYS A 40 1.84 -11.73 3.57
C LYS A 40 1.48 -12.85 2.60
N GLU A 41 2.34 -13.84 2.51
CA GLU A 41 2.10 -15.00 1.67
C GLU A 41 2.32 -16.26 2.50
N PRO A 42 1.49 -17.27 2.29
CA PRO A 42 1.69 -18.54 2.99
C PRO A 42 2.85 -19.32 2.37
N LEU A 43 3.60 -19.99 3.21
CA LEU A 43 4.67 -20.86 2.79
C LEU A 43 4.45 -22.23 3.42
N TYR A 44 4.24 -23.24 2.59
CA TYR A 44 4.02 -24.59 3.06
C TYR A 44 5.30 -25.39 2.90
N ASN A 45 5.72 -26.06 3.95
CA ASN A 45 6.88 -26.95 3.90
C ASN A 45 6.40 -28.39 3.89
N PRO A 46 6.45 -29.08 2.75
CA PRO A 46 5.94 -30.45 2.66
C PRO A 46 6.74 -31.45 3.48
N LYS A 47 7.98 -31.13 3.84
CA LYS A 47 8.80 -32.03 4.64
C LYS A 47 8.37 -32.07 6.10
N THR A 48 7.93 -30.95 6.62
CA THR A 48 7.51 -30.86 8.02
C THR A 48 6.01 -30.72 8.17
N ASP A 49 5.29 -30.57 7.07
CA ASP A 49 3.84 -30.35 7.03
C ASP A 49 3.46 -29.10 7.82
N GLU A 50 4.34 -28.12 7.79
CA GLU A 50 4.09 -26.87 8.49
C GLU A 50 3.80 -25.74 7.54
N GLU A 51 2.92 -24.84 7.97
CA GLU A 51 2.67 -23.61 7.22
C GLU A 51 3.26 -22.46 8.00
N SER A 52 3.85 -21.53 7.28
CA SER A 52 4.32 -20.28 7.86
C SER A 52 3.91 -19.13 6.95
N ILE A 53 4.07 -17.93 7.45
CA ILE A 53 3.71 -16.72 6.68
C ILE A 53 4.97 -15.88 6.56
N TYR A 54 5.23 -15.39 5.36
CA TYR A 54 6.37 -14.51 5.15
C TYR A 54 5.91 -13.25 4.42
N MET A 55 6.71 -12.19 4.53
CA MET A 55 6.43 -10.94 3.84
C MET A 55 7.12 -10.96 2.49
N LEU A 56 6.36 -10.65 1.46
CA LEU A 56 6.89 -10.60 0.11
C LEU A 56 7.41 -9.20 -0.16
N ASP A 57 8.65 -9.10 -0.62
CA ASP A 57 9.24 -7.83 -0.97
C ASP A 57 8.70 -7.36 -2.33
N LYS A 58 8.48 -6.05 -2.47
CA LYS A 58 7.95 -5.49 -3.72
C LYS A 58 8.82 -5.83 -4.92
N SER A 59 10.13 -5.90 -4.73
CA SER A 59 11.04 -6.25 -5.82
C SER A 59 10.86 -7.68 -6.30
N SER A 60 10.23 -8.53 -5.49
CA SER A 60 9.95 -9.91 -5.85
C SER A 60 8.55 -10.11 -6.43
N MET A 61 7.78 -9.04 -6.53
CA MET A 61 6.42 -9.13 -7.04
C MET A 61 6.39 -8.93 -8.54
N ASN A 62 5.65 -9.79 -9.24
CA ASN A 62 5.37 -9.51 -10.64
C ASN A 62 4.30 -8.42 -10.71
N LYS A 63 3.93 -8.02 -11.93
CA LYS A 63 3.00 -6.91 -12.14
C LYS A 63 1.64 -7.18 -11.48
N ASP A 64 1.13 -8.39 -11.64
CA ASP A 64 -0.19 -8.72 -11.09
C ASP A 64 -0.18 -8.76 -9.58
N ARG A 65 0.89 -9.30 -8.98
CA ARG A 65 1.01 -9.34 -7.53
C ARG A 65 1.18 -7.94 -6.94
N LEU A 66 1.94 -7.09 -7.62
CA LEU A 66 2.11 -5.71 -7.19
C LEU A 66 0.77 -4.96 -7.24
N ARG A 67 0.00 -5.18 -8.31
CA ARG A 67 -1.33 -4.58 -8.41
C ARG A 67 -2.23 -5.03 -7.26
N LYS A 68 -2.21 -6.31 -6.95
CA LYS A 68 -2.99 -6.85 -5.83
C LYS A 68 -2.54 -6.22 -4.52
N TYR A 69 -1.23 -6.09 -4.30
CA TYR A 69 -0.70 -5.47 -3.10
C TYR A 69 -1.21 -4.04 -2.95
N ILE A 70 -1.17 -3.27 -4.04
CA ILE A 70 -1.62 -1.88 -4.00
C ILE A 70 -3.12 -1.80 -3.70
N ILE A 71 -3.93 -2.65 -4.32
CA ILE A 71 -5.36 -2.71 -4.05
C ILE A 71 -5.61 -3.07 -2.59
N ASP A 72 -4.87 -4.04 -2.07
CA ASP A 72 -5.02 -4.46 -0.68
C ASP A 72 -4.62 -3.34 0.28
N CYS A 73 -3.58 -2.57 -0.05
CA CYS A 73 -3.18 -1.42 0.77
C CYS A 73 -4.28 -0.37 0.82
N VAL A 74 -4.86 -0.04 -0.34
CA VAL A 74 -5.94 0.94 -0.40
C VAL A 74 -7.14 0.45 0.42
N THR A 75 -7.51 -0.81 0.23
CA THR A 75 -8.63 -1.40 0.96
C THR A 75 -8.37 -1.36 2.48
N PHE A 76 -7.16 -1.73 2.88
CA PHE A 76 -6.79 -1.72 4.29
C PHE A 76 -6.89 -0.32 4.89
N LEU A 77 -6.32 0.66 4.20
CA LEU A 77 -6.33 2.04 4.71
C LEU A 77 -7.75 2.61 4.76
N GLU A 78 -8.57 2.30 3.80
CA GLU A 78 -9.94 2.83 3.77
C GLU A 78 -10.87 2.09 4.71
N GLN A 79 -10.83 0.76 4.72
CA GLN A 79 -11.78 -0.01 5.49
C GLN A 79 -11.37 -0.25 6.93
N GLU A 80 -10.08 -0.49 7.16
CA GLU A 80 -9.62 -0.76 8.52
C GLU A 80 -9.23 0.51 9.27
N LYS A 81 -8.76 1.53 8.56
CA LYS A 81 -8.28 2.75 9.20
C LYS A 81 -9.18 3.95 8.94
N GLY A 82 -10.17 3.80 8.07
CA GLY A 82 -11.11 4.88 7.80
C GLY A 82 -10.54 6.08 7.07
N MET A 83 -9.41 5.90 6.40
CA MET A 83 -8.73 7.00 5.72
C MET A 83 -8.99 6.93 4.23
N ARG A 84 -9.40 8.05 3.64
CA ARG A 84 -9.64 8.08 2.21
C ARG A 84 -8.34 8.10 1.43
N VAL A 85 -8.23 7.23 0.43
CA VAL A 85 -7.07 7.18 -0.44
C VAL A 85 -7.52 7.52 -1.87
N PRO A 86 -6.99 8.60 -2.48
CA PRO A 86 -7.34 8.93 -3.86
C PRO A 86 -6.98 7.77 -4.79
N ASP A 87 -7.87 7.44 -5.72
CA ASP A 87 -7.59 6.32 -6.60
C ASP A 87 -6.54 6.69 -7.65
N SER A 88 -5.98 5.67 -8.28
CA SER A 88 -4.86 5.87 -9.19
C SER A 88 -5.26 6.62 -10.46
N GLU A 89 -6.50 6.46 -10.91
CA GLU A 89 -6.95 7.16 -12.11
C GLU A 89 -7.03 8.66 -11.87
N SER A 90 -7.60 9.06 -10.73
CA SER A 90 -7.67 10.47 -10.38
C SER A 90 -6.29 11.09 -10.28
N TYR A 91 -5.37 10.37 -9.64
CA TYR A 91 -4.01 10.84 -9.48
C TYR A 91 -3.33 11.02 -10.84
N LEU A 92 -3.46 10.02 -11.72
CA LEU A 92 -2.85 10.09 -13.05
C LEU A 92 -3.47 11.19 -13.89
N PHE A 93 -4.77 11.38 -13.76
CA PHE A 93 -5.46 12.45 -14.47
C PHE A 93 -4.92 13.81 -14.06
N GLU A 94 -4.76 14.03 -12.75
CA GLU A 94 -4.24 15.29 -12.26
C GLU A 94 -2.82 15.53 -12.75
N LEU A 95 -2.00 14.51 -12.78
CA LEU A 95 -0.64 14.64 -13.27
C LEU A 95 -0.59 14.98 -14.75
N SER A 96 -1.42 14.32 -15.56
CA SER A 96 -1.33 14.50 -17.00
C SER A 96 -1.93 15.83 -17.46
N THR A 97 -2.87 16.40 -16.72
CA THR A 97 -3.48 17.67 -17.10
C THR A 97 -2.90 18.86 -16.38
N GLY A 98 -2.10 18.63 -15.36
CA GLY A 98 -1.63 19.70 -14.50
C GLY A 98 -2.72 20.30 -13.66
N TYR A 99 -3.84 19.62 -13.55
CA TYR A 99 -5.01 20.13 -12.94
C TYR A 99 -5.00 19.84 -11.48
N ARG A 100 -5.40 20.74 -10.66
CA ARG A 100 -5.34 20.56 -9.23
C ARG A 100 -6.70 20.77 -8.65
N GLY A 101 -7.36 19.68 -8.32
CA GLY A 101 -8.63 19.76 -7.60
C GLY A 101 -9.81 20.30 -8.32
N LYS A 102 -9.69 20.66 -9.61
CA LYS A 102 -10.81 21.07 -10.30
C LYS A 102 -11.50 19.91 -10.83
N SER A 103 -12.73 19.99 -10.84
CA SER A 103 -13.48 18.99 -11.39
C SER A 103 -13.29 18.90 -12.83
N MET A 104 -13.27 17.88 -13.25
CA MET A 104 -13.20 17.69 -14.50
C MET A 104 -14.37 17.54 -15.00
N LYS A 105 -14.64 17.98 -15.06
CA LYS A 105 -15.60 17.91 -15.38
C LYS A 105 -15.86 17.94 -16.03
#